data_07db7c14414a9dcf41a560755639483c
#
_entry.id   07db7c14414a9dcf41a560755639483c
#
_cell.length_a   1.000
_cell.length_b   1.000
_cell.length_c   1.000
_cell.angle_alpha   90.00
_cell.angle_beta   90.00
_cell.angle_gamma   90.00
#
_symmetry.space_group_name_H-M   'P 1'
#
loop_
_entity.id
_entity.type
_entity.pdbx_description
1 polymer ?
#
loop_
_entity_poly.entity_id
_entity_poly.type
_entity_poly.pdbx_seq_one_letter_code
_entity_poly.pdbx_strand_id
1 'polypeptide(L)'
;MKGLIPEEKVDTFNAPYYGPCAEELELEVQKEGSFIMDRLEAFEIDWDGGVDMPNTINGTLSSGQRVAKTIRAVIESMLESHFGRDIMDDLFQRHADLVDKHLAKTRTKYKNLVIHLVRKG
;
A
#
# COMPACT_ATOMS: atom_id res chain seq x y z
N MET A 1 6.53 16.04 6.45
CA MET A 1 5.29 16.83 6.62
C MET A 1 5.43 17.77 7.82
N LYS A 2 6.20 18.80 7.57
CA LYS A 2 6.49 19.76 8.63
C LYS A 2 5.22 20.48 9.08
N GLY A 3 5.02 20.56 10.38
CA GLY A 3 3.95 21.34 11.00
C GLY A 3 2.59 20.69 11.13
N LEU A 4 2.35 19.52 10.52
CA LEU A 4 1.07 18.81 10.61
C LEU A 4 1.02 17.84 11.77
N ILE A 5 2.13 17.14 12.01
CA ILE A 5 2.22 16.10 13.03
C ILE A 5 3.41 16.40 13.95
N PRO A 6 3.21 16.37 15.29
CA PRO A 6 4.33 16.47 16.23
C PRO A 6 5.35 15.35 15.99
N GLU A 7 6.64 15.70 16.05
CA GLU A 7 7.72 14.75 15.83
C GLU A 7 7.64 13.53 16.76
N GLU A 8 7.29 13.77 18.02
CA GLU A 8 7.10 12.70 19.03
C GLU A 8 6.09 11.65 18.59
N LYS A 9 5.00 12.07 17.94
CA LYS A 9 3.97 11.13 17.45
C LYS A 9 4.45 10.30 16.29
N VAL A 10 5.30 10.86 15.43
CA VAL A 10 5.93 10.11 14.33
C VAL A 10 6.87 9.06 14.91
N ASP A 11 7.70 9.46 15.87
CA ASP A 11 8.70 8.56 16.48
C ASP A 11 8.06 7.39 17.23
N THR A 12 6.88 7.61 17.81
CA THR A 12 6.18 6.58 18.58
C THR A 12 5.23 5.71 17.76
N PHE A 13 5.07 6.02 16.48
CA PHE A 13 4.19 5.24 15.61
C PHE A 13 4.83 3.93 15.16
N ASN A 14 4.21 2.82 15.54
CA ASN A 14 4.60 1.48 15.10
C ASN A 14 3.52 0.95 14.17
N ALA A 15 3.77 0.97 12.86
CA ALA A 15 2.80 0.49 11.89
C ALA A 15 2.65 -1.03 11.98
N PRO A 16 1.47 -1.56 12.30
CA PRO A 16 1.23 -3.00 12.30
C PRO A 16 1.03 -3.50 10.86
N TYR A 17 2.06 -3.33 10.06
CA TYR A 17 2.06 -3.66 8.65
C TYR A 17 3.36 -4.36 8.27
N TYR A 18 3.22 -5.47 7.57
CA TYR A 18 4.35 -6.26 7.10
C TYR A 18 4.10 -6.78 5.69
N GLY A 19 5.06 -6.51 4.80
CA GLY A 19 5.02 -7.00 3.42
C GLY A 19 6.09 -8.07 3.22
N PRO A 20 5.75 -9.38 3.22
CA PRO A 20 6.74 -10.43 3.07
C PRO A 20 7.31 -10.50 1.66
N CYS A 21 8.57 -10.95 1.54
CA CYS A 21 9.11 -11.36 0.25
C CYS A 21 8.71 -12.81 -0.05
N ALA A 22 8.96 -13.26 -1.29
CA ALA A 22 8.57 -14.61 -1.72
C ALA A 22 9.16 -15.72 -0.85
N GLU A 23 10.43 -15.60 -0.49
CA GLU A 23 11.13 -16.60 0.34
C GLU A 23 10.56 -16.69 1.74
N GLU A 24 10.23 -15.55 2.34
CA GLU A 24 9.60 -15.51 3.67
C GLU A 24 8.21 -16.16 3.64
N LEU A 25 7.45 -15.90 2.58
CA LEU A 25 6.12 -16.46 2.41
C LEU A 25 6.17 -17.99 2.25
N GLU A 26 7.09 -18.49 1.43
CA GLU A 26 7.31 -19.92 1.27
C GLU A 26 7.67 -20.60 2.59
N LEU A 27 8.56 -19.97 3.36
CA LEU A 27 9.00 -20.47 4.65
C LEU A 27 7.85 -20.56 5.66
N GLU A 28 7.01 -19.52 5.71
CA GLU A 28 5.86 -19.51 6.62
C GLU A 28 4.82 -20.57 6.25
N VAL A 29 4.57 -20.77 4.96
CA VAL A 29 3.65 -21.82 4.49
C VAL A 29 4.18 -23.20 4.88
N GLN A 30 5.50 -23.44 4.74
CA GLN A 30 6.14 -24.70 5.14
C GLN A 30 6.07 -24.92 6.65
N LYS A 31 6.31 -23.87 7.44
CA LYS A 31 6.26 -23.94 8.91
C LYS A 31 4.86 -24.25 9.42
N GLU A 32 3.85 -23.67 8.81
CA GLU A 32 2.45 -23.90 9.19
C GLU A 32 2.05 -25.37 8.90
N GLY A 33 2.50 -25.92 7.79
CA GLY A 33 2.43 -27.35 7.48
C GLY A 33 1.11 -27.88 6.94
N SER A 34 0.04 -27.10 6.93
CA SER A 34 -1.29 -27.54 6.48
C SER A 34 -1.52 -27.35 4.97
N PHE A 35 -0.61 -26.66 4.28
CA PHE A 35 -0.81 -26.31 2.88
C PHE A 35 0.40 -26.71 2.04
N ILE A 36 0.11 -27.02 0.78
CA ILE A 36 1.12 -27.19 -0.26
C ILE A 36 1.08 -25.92 -1.11
N MET A 37 2.23 -25.31 -1.32
CA MET A 37 2.32 -24.18 -2.25
C MET A 37 2.44 -24.71 -3.67
N ASP A 38 1.32 -24.69 -4.38
CA ASP A 38 1.21 -25.19 -5.74
C ASP A 38 1.80 -24.20 -6.75
N ARG A 39 1.60 -22.89 -6.50
CA ARG A 39 2.03 -21.85 -7.41
C ARG A 39 2.39 -20.57 -6.67
N LEU A 40 3.49 -19.96 -7.07
CA LEU A 40 3.91 -18.63 -6.59
C LEU A 40 4.36 -17.82 -7.81
N GLU A 41 3.69 -16.72 -8.06
CA GLU A 41 4.04 -15.80 -9.15
C GLU A 41 4.25 -14.38 -8.63
N ALA A 42 5.27 -13.72 -9.15
CA ALA A 42 5.52 -12.31 -8.88
C ALA A 42 5.20 -11.48 -10.13
N PHE A 43 4.56 -10.33 -9.93
CA PHE A 43 4.28 -9.38 -11.01
C PHE A 43 4.31 -7.95 -10.49
N GLU A 44 4.38 -6.99 -11.39
CA GLU A 44 4.45 -5.58 -11.05
C GLU A 44 3.22 -4.83 -11.57
N ILE A 45 2.72 -3.91 -10.77
CA ILE A 45 1.61 -3.01 -11.13
C ILE A 45 2.03 -1.59 -10.83
N ASP A 46 1.82 -0.66 -11.77
CA ASP A 46 2.03 0.77 -11.51
C ASP A 46 1.27 1.23 -10.28
N TRP A 47 1.84 2.14 -9.50
CA TRP A 47 1.20 2.67 -8.29
C TRP A 47 -0.20 3.20 -8.56
N ASP A 48 -0.42 3.84 -9.71
CA ASP A 48 -1.70 4.44 -10.07
C ASP A 48 -2.59 3.51 -10.92
N GLY A 49 -2.21 2.25 -11.08
CA GLY A 49 -2.92 1.27 -11.88
C GLY A 49 -2.59 1.30 -13.37
N GLY A 50 -1.72 2.22 -13.79
CA GLY A 50 -1.32 2.38 -15.20
C GLY A 50 -2.15 3.42 -15.96
N VAL A 51 -1.60 3.84 -17.10
CA VAL A 51 -2.18 4.92 -17.92
C VAL A 51 -3.47 4.49 -18.62
N ASP A 52 -3.59 3.19 -18.86
CA ASP A 52 -4.69 2.61 -19.64
C ASP A 52 -5.89 2.19 -18.78
N MET A 53 -5.84 2.46 -17.50
CA MET A 53 -7.01 2.21 -16.65
C MET A 53 -8.17 3.10 -17.10
N PRO A 54 -9.30 2.51 -17.52
CA PRO A 54 -10.41 3.31 -17.94
C PRO A 54 -10.88 4.22 -16.82
N ASN A 55 -11.10 5.48 -17.15
CA ASN A 55 -11.63 6.50 -16.24
C ASN A 55 -13.08 6.18 -15.88
N THR A 56 -13.31 5.09 -15.17
CA THR A 56 -14.66 4.56 -15.04
C THR A 56 -15.51 5.30 -14.02
N ILE A 57 -14.93 5.78 -12.93
CA ILE A 57 -15.74 6.42 -11.87
C ILE A 57 -15.14 7.73 -11.39
N ASN A 58 -13.83 7.92 -11.54
CA ASN A 58 -13.11 9.07 -11.01
C ASN A 58 -12.18 9.70 -12.05
N GLY A 59 -12.68 9.89 -13.28
CA GLY A 59 -11.90 10.36 -14.42
C GLY A 59 -11.20 11.70 -14.25
N THR A 60 -11.45 12.40 -13.14
CA THR A 60 -10.85 13.70 -12.83
C THR A 60 -9.72 13.61 -11.80
N LEU A 61 -9.46 12.43 -11.23
CA LEU A 61 -8.43 12.27 -10.23
C LEU A 61 -7.04 12.17 -10.86
N SER A 62 -6.07 12.87 -10.27
CA SER A 62 -4.66 12.71 -10.64
C SER A 62 -4.13 11.34 -10.21
N SER A 63 -2.96 10.95 -10.73
CA SER A 63 -2.28 9.72 -10.32
C SER A 63 -2.01 9.72 -8.81
N GLY A 64 -1.56 10.84 -8.27
CA GLY A 64 -1.30 10.98 -6.83
C GLY A 64 -2.56 10.85 -6.00
N GLN A 65 -3.67 11.41 -6.46
CA GLN A 65 -4.96 11.29 -5.78
C GLN A 65 -5.46 9.84 -5.77
N ARG A 66 -5.29 9.12 -6.87
CA ARG A 66 -5.65 7.69 -6.95
C ARG A 66 -4.82 6.85 -5.99
N VAL A 67 -3.52 7.08 -5.97
CA VAL A 67 -2.60 6.38 -5.04
C VAL A 67 -2.96 6.70 -3.59
N ALA A 68 -3.15 7.97 -3.27
CA ALA A 68 -3.50 8.39 -1.92
C ALA A 68 -4.82 7.77 -1.45
N LYS A 69 -5.81 7.69 -2.33
CA LYS A 69 -7.11 7.08 -2.02
C LYS A 69 -6.95 5.59 -1.71
N THR A 70 -6.13 4.89 -2.48
CA THR A 70 -5.85 3.45 -2.27
C THR A 70 -5.12 3.22 -0.95
N ILE A 71 -4.07 3.97 -0.68
CA ILE A 71 -3.29 3.87 0.55
C ILE A 71 -4.15 4.24 1.76
N ARG A 72 -4.96 5.30 1.65
CA ARG A 72 -5.91 5.70 2.70
C ARG A 72 -6.85 4.56 3.07
N ALA A 73 -7.40 3.88 2.07
CA ALA A 73 -8.31 2.75 2.31
C ALA A 73 -7.64 1.63 3.11
N VAL A 74 -6.34 1.43 2.93
CA VAL A 74 -5.59 0.36 3.62
C VAL A 74 -5.16 0.77 5.03
N ILE A 75 -4.64 1.98 5.21
CA ILE A 75 -3.93 2.34 6.45
C ILE A 75 -4.59 3.43 7.29
N GLU A 76 -5.69 4.04 6.84
CA GLU A 76 -6.32 5.17 7.55
C GLU A 76 -6.65 4.84 9.00
N SER A 77 -7.23 3.67 9.26
CA SER A 77 -7.61 3.26 10.61
C SER A 77 -6.41 3.20 11.55
N MET A 78 -5.28 2.71 11.07
CA MET A 78 -4.05 2.66 11.86
C MET A 78 -3.51 4.05 12.15
N LEU A 79 -3.50 4.92 11.15
CA LEU A 79 -3.03 6.29 11.28
C LEU A 79 -3.97 7.12 12.16
N GLU A 80 -5.27 7.01 11.95
CA GLU A 80 -6.28 7.73 12.71
C GLU A 80 -6.20 7.40 14.19
N SER A 81 -6.01 6.13 14.53
CA SER A 81 -5.88 5.67 15.91
C SER A 81 -4.72 6.30 16.66
N HIS A 82 -3.61 6.56 15.96
CA HIS A 82 -2.40 7.13 16.56
C HIS A 82 -2.33 8.65 16.46
N PHE A 83 -2.66 9.19 15.27
CA PHE A 83 -2.48 10.62 14.97
C PHE A 83 -3.75 11.46 15.11
N GLY A 84 -4.92 10.83 15.17
CA GLY A 84 -6.21 11.49 15.23
C GLY A 84 -6.87 11.71 13.87
N ARG A 85 -8.18 11.84 13.89
CA ARG A 85 -9.01 11.98 12.68
C ARG A 85 -8.83 13.33 11.99
N ASP A 86 -8.60 14.37 12.77
CA ASP A 86 -8.64 15.78 12.30
C ASP A 86 -7.62 16.08 11.21
N ILE A 87 -6.50 15.34 11.19
CA ILE A 87 -5.42 15.59 10.23
C ILE A 87 -5.50 14.70 8.99
N MET A 88 -6.40 13.72 8.97
CA MET A 88 -6.40 12.70 7.90
C MET A 88 -6.60 13.29 6.50
N ASP A 89 -7.56 14.19 6.31
CA ASP A 89 -7.81 14.78 5.00
C ASP A 89 -6.60 15.56 4.50
N ASP A 90 -6.00 16.37 5.35
CA ASP A 90 -4.82 17.17 5.02
C ASP A 90 -3.58 16.28 4.77
N LEU A 91 -3.42 15.24 5.58
CA LEU A 91 -2.34 14.28 5.43
C LEU A 91 -2.38 13.60 4.05
N PHE A 92 -3.53 13.09 3.66
CA PHE A 92 -3.66 12.39 2.38
C PHE A 92 -3.66 13.35 1.18
N GLN A 93 -4.09 14.59 1.36
CA GLN A 93 -3.93 15.61 0.32
C GLN A 93 -2.44 15.88 0.06
N ARG A 94 -1.65 16.06 1.10
CA ARG A 94 -0.20 16.24 0.97
C ARG A 94 0.49 15.03 0.39
N HIS A 95 0.04 13.84 0.78
CA HIS A 95 0.54 12.59 0.21
C HIS A 95 0.26 12.52 -1.29
N ALA A 96 -0.94 12.86 -1.73
CA ALA A 96 -1.31 12.90 -3.14
C ALA A 96 -0.40 13.84 -3.94
N ASP A 97 -0.14 15.03 -3.41
CA ASP A 97 0.72 16.03 -4.06
C ASP A 97 2.17 15.52 -4.20
N LEU A 98 2.69 14.87 -3.16
CA LEU A 98 4.04 14.28 -3.20
C LEU A 98 4.13 13.14 -4.21
N VAL A 99 3.12 12.30 -4.28
CA VAL A 99 3.07 11.20 -5.24
C VAL A 99 2.98 11.72 -6.67
N ASP A 100 2.17 12.75 -6.91
CA ASP A 100 2.09 13.39 -8.24
C ASP A 100 3.45 13.91 -8.69
N LYS A 101 4.18 14.58 -7.81
CA LYS A 101 5.53 15.07 -8.09
C LYS A 101 6.51 13.94 -8.38
N HIS A 102 6.41 12.85 -7.62
CA HIS A 102 7.27 11.68 -7.81
C HIS A 102 6.99 10.98 -9.13
N LEU A 103 5.73 10.70 -9.43
CA LEU A 103 5.33 9.99 -10.65
C LEU A 103 5.55 10.80 -11.93
N ALA A 104 5.59 12.14 -11.82
CA ALA A 104 5.97 13.00 -12.95
C ALA A 104 7.42 12.78 -13.38
N LYS A 105 8.26 12.31 -12.47
CA LYS A 105 9.69 12.06 -12.71
C LYS A 105 10.00 10.60 -12.98
N THR A 106 9.36 9.69 -12.25
CA THR A 106 9.67 8.26 -12.27
C THR A 106 8.41 7.43 -12.12
N ARG A 107 8.19 6.50 -13.05
CA ARG A 107 7.12 5.50 -12.92
C ARG A 107 7.55 4.49 -11.87
N THR A 108 6.76 4.34 -10.83
CA THR A 108 7.02 3.42 -9.71
C THR A 108 5.95 2.35 -9.67
N LYS A 109 6.36 1.13 -9.39
CA LYS A 109 5.49 -0.04 -9.42
C LYS A 109 5.51 -0.77 -8.08
N TYR A 110 4.37 -1.35 -7.72
CA TYR A 110 4.29 -2.33 -6.63
C TYR A 110 4.69 -3.69 -7.15
N LYS A 111 5.46 -4.41 -6.35
CA LYS A 111 5.67 -5.85 -6.56
C LYS A 111 4.54 -6.59 -5.85
N ASN A 112 3.86 -7.45 -6.59
CA ASN A 112 2.77 -8.25 -6.08
C ASN A 112 3.10 -9.73 -6.20
N LEU A 113 2.63 -10.51 -5.22
CA LEU A 113 2.76 -11.96 -5.22
C LEU A 113 1.37 -12.58 -5.31
N VAL A 114 1.23 -13.55 -6.19
CA VAL A 114 0.05 -14.41 -6.25
C VAL A 114 0.47 -15.79 -5.81
N ILE A 115 -0.24 -16.33 -4.83
CA ILE A 115 0.02 -17.67 -4.33
C ILE A 115 -1.22 -18.53 -4.48
N HIS A 116 -1.02 -19.78 -4.89
CA HIS A 116 -2.04 -20.79 -4.90
C HIS A 116 -1.66 -21.87 -3.90
N LEU A 117 -2.48 -22.05 -2.89
CA LEU A 117 -2.25 -23.04 -1.84
C LEU A 117 -3.31 -24.12 -1.91
N VAL A 118 -2.86 -25.36 -1.74
CA VAL A 118 -3.76 -26.52 -1.64
C VAL A 118 -3.68 -27.04 -0.20
N ARG A 119 -4.82 -27.13 0.45
CA ARG A 119 -4.88 -27.65 1.80
C ARG A 119 -4.62 -29.18 1.78
N LYS A 120 -3.76 -29.61 2.67
CA LYS A 120 -3.55 -31.04 2.89
C LYS A 120 -4.78 -31.63 3.56
N GLY A 121 -5.25 -32.73 3.06
CA GLY A 121 -6.49 -33.41 3.35
C GLY A 121 -6.99 -33.60 4.78
#